data_a65e2821bd8269ae02a4a9d4b8a981a2
#
_entry.id   a65e2821bd8269ae02a4a9d4b8a981a2
#
_cell.length_a   1.000
_cell.length_b   1.000
_cell.length_c   1.000
_cell.angle_alpha   90.00
_cell.angle_beta   90.00
_cell.angle_gamma   90.00
#
_symmetry.space_group_name_H-M   'P 1'
#
loop_
_entity.id
_entity.type
_entity.pdbx_description
1 polymer ?
#
loop_
_entity_poly.entity_id
_entity_poly.type
_entity_poly.pdbx_seq_one_letter_code
_entity_poly.pdbx_strand_id
1 'polypeptide(L)'
;MKRYIILFAVLILGTVKANAQTKLKLYGGKNHDQFLGCIDCSTEDLNSIWCNFGEYGSVHKVNSIWNELGKYGSDKSDYSPFNKKAKYPPPVLDQKGKSHGFMTINKSNPKRSWDSFVNQITEQRDEIVKDIPAYHDRVFHDFHN
;
A
#
# COMPACT_ATOMS: atom_id res chain seq x y z
N MET A 1 58.98 1.16 -38.12
CA MET A 1 57.90 0.31 -37.71
C MET A 1 57.15 0.99 -36.56
N LYS A 2 55.96 1.50 -36.85
CA LYS A 2 55.12 2.16 -35.85
C LYS A 2 54.25 1.09 -35.16
N ARG A 3 54.47 0.90 -33.86
CA ARG A 3 53.64 0.00 -33.02
C ARG A 3 52.39 0.78 -32.61
N TYR A 4 51.23 0.39 -33.13
CA TYR A 4 49.95 0.91 -32.68
C TYR A 4 49.51 0.13 -31.45
N ILE A 5 49.53 0.78 -30.28
CA ILE A 5 48.93 0.26 -29.04
C ILE A 5 47.45 0.55 -29.13
N ILE A 6 46.63 -0.47 -29.37
CA ILE A 6 45.20 -0.39 -29.32
C ILE A 6 44.78 -0.52 -27.83
N LEU A 7 44.43 0.61 -27.23
CA LEU A 7 43.77 0.64 -25.90
C LEU A 7 42.35 0.14 -26.04
N PHE A 8 42.11 -1.08 -25.60
CA PHE A 8 40.74 -1.61 -25.39
C PHE A 8 40.20 -0.98 -24.11
N ALA A 9 39.40 0.06 -24.24
CA ALA A 9 38.56 0.58 -23.15
C ALA A 9 37.38 -0.36 -22.95
N VAL A 10 37.47 -1.25 -21.98
CA VAL A 10 36.33 -2.08 -21.54
C VAL A 10 35.37 -1.17 -20.80
N LEU A 11 34.31 -0.76 -21.48
CA LEU A 11 33.18 -0.06 -20.88
C LEU A 11 32.38 -1.06 -20.04
N ILE A 12 32.63 -1.12 -18.74
CA ILE A 12 31.80 -1.87 -17.80
C ILE A 12 30.50 -1.09 -17.62
N LEU A 13 29.50 -1.41 -18.43
CA LEU A 13 28.13 -0.96 -18.18
C LEU A 13 27.61 -1.70 -16.92
N GLY A 14 27.82 -1.07 -15.78
CA GLY A 14 27.14 -1.48 -14.55
C GLY A 14 25.63 -1.37 -14.76
N THR A 15 24.94 -2.48 -14.89
CA THR A 15 23.47 -2.52 -14.86
C THR A 15 23.03 -2.13 -13.46
N VAL A 16 22.70 -0.87 -13.26
CA VAL A 16 21.98 -0.43 -12.08
C VAL A 16 20.60 -1.09 -12.16
N LYS A 17 20.41 -2.17 -11.40
CA LYS A 17 19.09 -2.72 -11.17
C LYS A 17 18.33 -1.67 -10.35
N ALA A 18 17.56 -0.83 -11.02
CA ALA A 18 16.55 -0.03 -10.35
C ALA A 18 15.59 -1.03 -9.70
N ASN A 19 15.64 -1.16 -8.39
CA ASN A 19 14.59 -1.82 -7.63
C ASN A 19 13.34 -0.95 -7.79
N ALA A 20 12.55 -1.26 -8.81
CA ALA A 20 11.22 -0.71 -8.94
C ALA A 20 10.43 -1.23 -7.74
N GLN A 21 10.28 -0.38 -6.73
CA GLN A 21 9.47 -0.67 -5.55
C GLN A 21 8.07 -0.99 -6.05
N THR A 22 7.64 -2.23 -5.83
CA THR A 22 6.38 -2.74 -6.37
C THR A 22 5.23 -2.07 -5.61
N LYS A 23 4.57 -1.09 -6.23
CA LYS A 23 3.46 -0.38 -5.60
C LYS A 23 2.32 -1.33 -5.26
N LEU A 24 1.94 -1.35 -3.99
CA LEU A 24 0.82 -2.12 -3.49
C LEU A 24 -0.47 -1.32 -3.61
N LYS A 25 -1.51 -1.96 -4.11
CA LYS A 25 -2.84 -1.38 -4.32
C LYS A 25 -3.88 -2.17 -3.54
N LEU A 26 -4.84 -1.45 -2.99
CA LEU A 26 -5.95 -2.01 -2.25
C LEU A 26 -7.20 -2.01 -3.13
N TYR A 27 -7.91 -3.13 -3.11
CA TYR A 27 -9.19 -3.27 -3.81
C TYR A 27 -10.27 -3.76 -2.85
N GLY A 28 -11.52 -3.39 -3.10
CA GLY A 28 -12.64 -3.74 -2.27
C GLY A 28 -13.87 -4.17 -3.06
N GLY A 29 -14.95 -4.37 -2.34
CA GLY A 29 -16.19 -4.88 -2.91
C GLY A 29 -16.25 -6.41 -2.93
N LYS A 30 -17.41 -6.95 -3.25
CA LYS A 30 -17.63 -8.40 -3.32
C LYS A 30 -16.79 -9.06 -4.41
N ASN A 31 -16.59 -8.36 -5.51
CA ASN A 31 -15.82 -8.83 -6.68
C ASN A 31 -14.37 -8.36 -6.65
N HIS A 32 -13.96 -7.59 -5.64
CA HIS A 32 -12.62 -7.01 -5.51
C HIS A 32 -12.21 -6.15 -6.72
N ASP A 33 -13.16 -5.42 -7.28
CA ASP A 33 -13.00 -4.56 -8.47
C ASP A 33 -13.07 -3.06 -8.16
N GLN A 34 -13.42 -2.68 -6.92
CA GLN A 34 -13.39 -1.29 -6.47
C GLN A 34 -12.00 -0.91 -5.98
N PHE A 35 -11.33 0.00 -6.67
CA PHE A 35 -10.05 0.54 -6.21
C PHE A 35 -10.24 1.35 -4.91
N LEU A 36 -9.39 1.10 -3.91
CA LEU A 36 -9.43 1.73 -2.59
C LEU A 36 -8.14 2.49 -2.24
N GLY A 37 -7.22 2.59 -3.16
CA GLY A 37 -6.01 3.40 -3.01
C GLY A 37 -4.71 2.61 -3.09
N CYS A 38 -3.63 3.37 -3.17
CA CYS A 38 -2.26 2.89 -3.15
C CYS A 38 -1.72 2.93 -1.70
N ILE A 39 -1.15 1.82 -1.24
CA ILE A 39 -0.69 1.65 0.14
C ILE A 39 0.67 2.31 0.37
N ASP A 40 1.56 2.27 -0.61
CA ASP A 40 2.94 2.76 -0.52
C ASP A 40 3.18 3.99 -1.42
N CYS A 41 2.13 4.76 -1.67
CA CYS A 41 2.22 6.04 -2.35
C CYS A 41 2.42 7.20 -1.37
N SER A 42 2.90 8.34 -1.87
CA SER A 42 3.11 9.54 -1.04
C SER A 42 1.79 10.20 -0.60
N THR A 43 1.88 11.10 0.37
CA THR A 43 0.75 11.89 0.85
C THR A 43 0.20 12.87 -0.19
N GLU A 44 0.96 13.16 -1.23
CA GLU A 44 0.60 14.09 -2.33
C GLU A 44 -0.08 13.38 -3.50
N ASP A 45 0.01 12.04 -3.58
CA ASP A 45 -0.63 11.27 -4.64
C ASP A 45 -2.14 11.11 -4.31
N LEU A 46 -3.01 11.62 -5.18
CA LEU A 46 -4.47 11.53 -5.02
C LEU A 46 -5.00 10.09 -4.98
N ASN A 47 -4.23 9.12 -5.48
CA ASN A 47 -4.55 7.70 -5.41
C ASN A 47 -4.06 7.04 -4.12
N SER A 48 -3.36 7.77 -3.26
CA SER A 48 -2.81 7.25 -2.02
C SER A 48 -3.86 7.14 -0.92
N ILE A 49 -3.75 6.09 -0.10
CA ILE A 49 -4.50 6.00 1.15
C ILE A 49 -4.03 7.03 2.19
N TRP A 50 -2.91 7.73 1.94
CA TRP A 50 -2.30 8.73 2.83
C TRP A 50 -2.65 10.18 2.46
N CYS A 51 -3.28 10.39 1.30
CA CYS A 51 -3.69 11.72 0.85
C CYS A 51 -5.01 12.13 1.53
N ASN A 52 -4.94 12.88 2.62
CA ASN A 52 -6.10 13.21 3.48
C ASN A 52 -7.18 14.10 2.81
N PHE A 53 -6.89 14.69 1.67
CA PHE A 53 -7.85 15.41 0.82
C PHE A 53 -8.26 14.62 -0.43
N GLY A 54 -7.67 13.45 -0.67
CA GLY A 54 -8.01 12.55 -1.78
C GLY A 54 -9.18 11.63 -1.47
N GLU A 55 -9.66 10.94 -2.51
CA GLU A 55 -10.79 10.01 -2.41
C GLU A 55 -10.50 8.82 -1.49
N TYR A 56 -9.26 8.37 -1.42
CA TYR A 56 -8.89 7.13 -0.72
C TYR A 56 -8.23 7.36 0.64
N GLY A 57 -7.76 8.57 0.91
CA GLY A 57 -7.06 8.91 2.15
C GLY A 57 -7.86 9.79 3.12
N SER A 58 -8.98 10.37 2.70
CA SER A 58 -9.81 11.22 3.55
C SER A 58 -10.71 10.39 4.47
N VAL A 59 -10.79 10.76 5.74
CA VAL A 59 -11.73 10.15 6.71
C VAL A 59 -13.21 10.40 6.40
N HIS A 60 -13.52 11.21 5.39
CA HIS A 60 -14.88 11.57 4.99
C HIS A 60 -15.32 10.99 3.65
N LYS A 61 -14.42 10.37 2.90
CA LYS A 61 -14.72 9.89 1.54
C LYS A 61 -15.23 8.45 1.54
N VAL A 62 -16.10 8.15 0.56
CA VAL A 62 -16.82 6.87 0.46
C VAL A 62 -15.89 5.69 0.21
N ASN A 63 -14.84 5.89 -0.60
CA ASN A 63 -13.89 4.85 -0.97
C ASN A 63 -12.65 4.80 -0.07
N SER A 64 -12.63 5.57 1.00
CA SER A 64 -11.53 5.56 1.96
C SER A 64 -11.72 4.48 3.03
N ILE A 65 -10.67 3.71 3.26
CA ILE A 65 -10.63 2.77 4.39
C ILE A 65 -10.57 3.49 5.75
N TRP A 66 -10.17 4.76 5.78
CA TRP A 66 -10.12 5.55 7.01
C TRP A 66 -11.46 6.15 7.42
N ASN A 67 -12.48 6.07 6.57
CA ASN A 67 -13.83 6.53 6.90
C ASN A 67 -14.56 5.51 7.77
N GLU A 68 -14.57 5.72 9.08
CA GLU A 68 -15.16 4.81 10.07
C GLU A 68 -16.66 4.62 9.93
N LEU A 69 -17.36 5.53 9.25
CA LEU A 69 -18.79 5.43 8.95
C LEU A 69 -19.05 4.85 7.56
N GLY A 70 -17.99 4.66 6.76
CA GLY A 70 -18.07 4.22 5.37
C GLY A 70 -18.10 2.70 5.20
N LYS A 71 -18.47 2.28 3.98
CA LYS A 71 -18.52 0.88 3.58
C LYS A 71 -17.17 0.16 3.76
N TYR A 72 -16.06 0.87 3.50
CA TYR A 72 -14.72 0.26 3.51
C TYR A 72 -13.92 0.54 4.80
N GLY A 73 -14.43 1.37 5.70
CA GLY A 73 -13.75 1.73 6.95
C GLY A 73 -14.47 1.32 8.23
N SER A 74 -15.76 1.01 8.15
CA SER A 74 -16.56 0.66 9.33
C SER A 74 -16.19 -0.71 9.91
N ASP A 75 -16.05 -0.79 11.22
CA ASP A 75 -15.81 -2.05 11.95
C ASP A 75 -16.99 -3.04 11.91
N LYS A 76 -18.12 -2.64 11.32
CA LYS A 76 -19.33 -3.45 11.14
C LYS A 76 -19.57 -3.89 9.70
N SER A 77 -18.82 -3.33 8.74
CA SER A 77 -19.00 -3.62 7.33
C SER A 77 -18.34 -4.93 6.90
N ASP A 78 -19.03 -5.72 6.11
CA ASP A 78 -18.49 -6.93 5.48
C ASP A 78 -17.35 -6.66 4.49
N TYR A 79 -17.11 -5.40 4.13
CA TYR A 79 -16.11 -4.97 3.13
C TYR A 79 -14.91 -4.25 3.75
N SER A 80 -14.89 -4.12 5.06
CA SER A 80 -13.86 -3.36 5.77
C SER A 80 -12.71 -4.25 6.26
N PRO A 81 -11.46 -3.79 6.17
CA PRO A 81 -10.33 -4.49 6.78
C PRO A 81 -10.42 -4.51 8.32
N PHE A 82 -11.20 -3.61 8.92
CA PHE A 82 -11.29 -3.42 10.37
C PHE A 82 -12.44 -4.20 11.02
N ASN A 83 -13.29 -4.84 10.23
CA ASN A 83 -14.29 -5.79 10.75
C ASN A 83 -13.67 -7.19 10.84
N LYS A 84 -13.51 -7.69 12.07
CA LYS A 84 -12.99 -9.04 12.33
C LYS A 84 -13.80 -10.16 11.67
N LYS A 85 -15.08 -9.89 11.37
CA LYS A 85 -16.03 -10.85 10.75
C LYS A 85 -16.33 -10.52 9.29
N ALA A 86 -15.57 -9.60 8.66
CA ALA A 86 -15.79 -9.22 7.27
C ALA A 86 -15.78 -10.43 6.34
N LYS A 87 -16.79 -10.51 5.46
CA LYS A 87 -16.90 -11.57 4.45
C LYS A 87 -16.02 -11.28 3.24
N TYR A 88 -15.79 -10.01 2.93
CA TYR A 88 -15.10 -9.54 1.73
C TYR A 88 -14.01 -8.53 2.11
N PRO A 89 -13.04 -8.89 2.97
CA PRO A 89 -11.95 -7.97 3.31
C PRO A 89 -11.14 -7.62 2.05
N PRO A 90 -10.58 -6.41 1.96
CA PRO A 90 -9.88 -5.94 0.78
C PRO A 90 -8.61 -6.75 0.48
N PRO A 91 -8.43 -7.30 -0.74
CA PRO A 91 -7.16 -7.85 -1.18
C PRO A 91 -6.14 -6.75 -1.45
N VAL A 92 -4.88 -7.06 -1.17
CA VAL A 92 -3.71 -6.27 -1.53
C VAL A 92 -3.11 -6.88 -2.78
N LEU A 93 -2.97 -6.09 -3.85
CA LEU A 93 -2.41 -6.52 -5.12
C LEU A 93 -1.18 -5.70 -5.48
N ASP A 94 -0.19 -6.31 -6.09
CA ASP A 94 0.92 -5.59 -6.69
C ASP A 94 0.57 -5.06 -8.10
N GLN A 95 1.53 -4.38 -8.74
CA GLN A 95 1.34 -3.81 -10.08
C GLN A 95 1.06 -4.87 -11.17
N LYS A 96 1.45 -6.12 -10.92
CA LYS A 96 1.22 -7.25 -11.83
C LYS A 96 -0.10 -7.97 -11.55
N GLY A 97 -0.87 -7.50 -10.56
CA GLY A 97 -2.12 -8.13 -10.12
C GLY A 97 -1.93 -9.35 -9.22
N LYS A 98 -0.69 -9.63 -8.77
CA LYS A 98 -0.42 -10.70 -7.82
C LYS A 98 -0.93 -10.33 -6.44
N SER A 99 -1.66 -11.24 -5.80
CA SER A 99 -2.17 -11.04 -4.45
C SER A 99 -1.08 -11.16 -3.40
N HIS A 100 -1.11 -10.21 -2.47
CA HIS A 100 -0.33 -10.21 -1.22
C HIS A 100 -1.20 -10.56 0.00
N GLY A 101 -2.33 -11.22 -0.24
CA GLY A 101 -3.30 -11.56 0.79
C GLY A 101 -4.29 -10.43 1.06
N PHE A 102 -5.12 -10.58 2.08
CA PHE A 102 -6.14 -9.61 2.47
C PHE A 102 -5.63 -8.67 3.56
N MET A 103 -5.95 -7.39 3.43
CA MET A 103 -5.87 -6.46 4.54
C MET A 103 -7.03 -6.75 5.49
N THR A 104 -6.75 -7.27 6.67
CA THR A 104 -7.77 -7.63 7.66
C THR A 104 -7.21 -7.65 9.07
N ILE A 105 -8.02 -7.14 10.01
CA ILE A 105 -7.73 -7.22 11.45
C ILE A 105 -7.89 -8.65 11.99
N ASN A 106 -8.56 -9.54 11.26
CA ASN A 106 -8.74 -10.92 11.65
C ASN A 106 -7.46 -11.74 11.51
N LYS A 107 -6.74 -11.90 12.62
CA LYS A 107 -5.48 -12.67 12.67
C LYS A 107 -5.65 -14.15 12.35
N SER A 108 -6.87 -14.68 12.46
CA SER A 108 -7.20 -16.09 12.15
C SER A 108 -7.59 -16.30 10.69
N ASN A 109 -7.67 -15.25 9.87
CA ASN A 109 -7.97 -15.41 8.46
C ASN A 109 -6.76 -16.05 7.73
N PRO A 110 -6.91 -17.24 7.11
CA PRO A 110 -5.80 -17.94 6.46
C PRO A 110 -5.26 -17.22 5.23
N LYS A 111 -6.02 -16.27 4.69
CA LYS A 111 -5.62 -15.41 3.56
C LYS A 111 -5.20 -14.00 4.00
N ARG A 112 -4.99 -13.76 5.30
CA ARG A 112 -4.45 -12.49 5.79
C ARG A 112 -3.13 -12.19 5.12
N SER A 113 -2.87 -10.93 4.80
CA SER A 113 -1.61 -10.52 4.20
C SER A 113 -0.41 -10.97 5.04
N TRP A 114 0.64 -11.45 4.35
CA TRP A 114 1.94 -11.71 4.99
C TRP A 114 2.82 -10.45 5.04
N ASP A 115 2.41 -9.38 4.39
CA ASP A 115 3.14 -8.11 4.40
C ASP A 115 3.05 -7.46 5.78
N SER A 116 4.21 -7.26 6.40
CA SER A 116 4.29 -6.72 7.78
C SER A 116 3.79 -5.29 7.86
N PHE A 117 4.03 -4.46 6.83
CA PHE A 117 3.57 -3.08 6.80
C PHE A 117 2.04 -3.01 6.66
N VAL A 118 1.45 -3.82 5.78
CA VAL A 118 -0.02 -3.92 5.65
C VAL A 118 -0.66 -4.32 6.98
N ASN A 119 -0.06 -5.28 7.69
CA ASN A 119 -0.56 -5.71 8.99
C ASN A 119 -0.42 -4.61 10.06
N GLN A 120 0.71 -3.90 10.07
CA GLN A 120 0.95 -2.79 10.98
C GLN A 120 -0.10 -1.70 10.82
N ILE A 121 -0.33 -1.22 9.60
CA ILE A 121 -1.31 -0.15 9.36
C ILE A 121 -2.74 -0.60 9.62
N THR A 122 -3.04 -1.89 9.43
CA THR A 122 -4.35 -2.44 9.79
C THR A 122 -4.58 -2.42 11.29
N GLU A 123 -3.56 -2.74 12.08
CA GLU A 123 -3.65 -2.78 13.55
C GLU A 123 -3.57 -1.39 14.19
N GLN A 124 -2.99 -0.40 13.51
CA GLN A 124 -2.77 0.95 14.03
C GLN A 124 -3.76 2.00 13.48
N ARG A 125 -4.91 1.57 12.96
CA ARG A 125 -5.91 2.50 12.40
C ARG A 125 -6.20 3.69 13.31
N ASP A 126 -6.44 3.45 14.60
CA ASP A 126 -6.84 4.49 15.54
C ASP A 126 -5.75 5.57 15.74
N GLU A 127 -4.50 5.22 15.55
CA GLU A 127 -3.40 6.19 15.52
C GLU A 127 -3.32 6.92 14.18
N ILE A 128 -3.54 6.20 13.08
CA ILE A 128 -3.45 6.75 11.73
C ILE A 128 -4.50 7.84 11.51
N VAL A 129 -5.74 7.60 11.90
CA VAL A 129 -6.86 8.53 11.64
C VAL A 129 -6.77 9.83 12.45
N LYS A 130 -5.93 9.89 13.47
CA LYS A 130 -5.68 11.14 14.22
C LYS A 130 -4.95 12.17 13.37
N ASP A 131 -3.96 11.74 12.58
CA ASP A 131 -3.22 12.57 11.63
C ASP A 131 -2.57 11.67 10.58
N ILE A 132 -3.27 11.45 9.47
CA ILE A 132 -2.86 10.52 8.41
C ILE A 132 -1.52 10.91 7.79
N PRO A 133 -1.28 12.19 7.37
CA PRO A 133 0.01 12.59 6.83
C PRO A 133 1.16 12.44 7.83
N ALA A 134 0.97 12.85 9.09
CA ALA A 134 2.01 12.76 10.10
C ALA A 134 2.38 11.29 10.43
N TYR A 135 1.40 10.39 10.42
CA TYR A 135 1.67 8.97 10.57
C TYR A 135 2.50 8.44 9.40
N HIS A 136 2.11 8.76 8.16
CA HIS A 136 2.86 8.39 6.95
C HIS A 136 4.31 8.85 7.04
N ASP A 137 4.55 10.13 7.31
CA ASP A 137 5.89 10.70 7.37
C ASP A 137 6.78 10.00 8.40
N ARG A 138 6.22 9.66 9.55
CA ARG A 138 6.93 8.94 10.60
C ARG A 138 7.37 7.54 10.15
N VAL A 139 6.46 6.76 9.57
CA VAL A 139 6.76 5.36 9.21
C VAL A 139 7.60 5.23 7.94
N PHE A 140 7.41 6.11 6.97
CA PHE A 140 8.20 6.08 5.73
C PHE A 140 9.58 6.72 5.87
N HIS A 141 9.76 7.65 6.81
CA HIS A 141 11.07 8.23 7.13
C HIS A 141 12.00 7.18 7.77
N ASP A 142 11.47 6.31 8.61
CA ASP A 142 12.25 5.27 9.29
C ASP A 142 12.71 4.15 8.34
N PHE A 143 12.09 3.99 7.17
CA PHE A 143 12.48 3.01 6.15
C PHE A 143 13.53 3.53 5.16
N HIS A 144 13.87 4.82 5.18
CA HIS A 144 14.83 5.43 4.26
C HIS A 144 16.15 5.86 4.92
N ASN A 145 16.33 5.63 6.20
CA ASN A 145 17.56 5.79 6.97
C ASN A 145 18.09 4.43 7.42
#